data_32a2314a277e33635679f5188965af53
#
_entry.id   32a2314a277e33635679f5188965af53
#
_cell.length_a   1.000
_cell.length_b   1.000
_cell.length_c   1.000
_cell.angle_alpha   90.00
_cell.angle_beta   90.00
_cell.angle_gamma   90.00
#
_symmetry.space_group_name_H-M   'P 1'
#
loop_
_entity.id
_entity.type
_entity.pdbx_description
1 polymer ?
#
loop_
_entity_poly.entity_id
_entity_poly.type
_entity_poly.pdbx_seq_one_letter_code
_entity_poly.pdbx_strand_id
1 'polypeptide(L)'
;AFADAKAGHTKYTEFRGDPELRQEISKFYKEEYNMDVADEEIFVCTSACEGMYLVMESILDDGDEVIVQAPYFTPYPQQIELARGIPVELPTYEEEDFQIDVDRLESLITERTKALLINSPSNPTGNCLSVETMQKIAAIAEKYDLIVVADDIYTAFSYQSPFVPFASLPGMKERTIILNSFSKNFTMTGW
;
A
#
# COMPACT_ATOMS: atom_id res chain seq x y z
N ALA A 1 28.66 -9.30 -7.11
CA ALA A 1 28.58 -8.72 -8.46
C ALA A 1 29.59 -9.33 -9.42
N PHE A 2 30.95 -9.22 -9.18
CA PHE A 2 31.95 -9.72 -10.14
C PHE A 2 31.97 -11.25 -10.27
N ALA A 3 31.75 -11.98 -9.17
CA ALA A 3 31.60 -13.44 -9.19
C ALA A 3 30.37 -13.87 -9.97
N ASP A 4 29.27 -13.15 -9.80
CA ASP A 4 28.00 -13.44 -10.50
C ASP A 4 28.12 -13.16 -12.00
N ALA A 5 28.80 -12.08 -12.39
CA ALA A 5 29.09 -11.78 -13.78
C ALA A 5 29.95 -12.90 -14.43
N LYS A 6 30.95 -13.41 -13.70
CA LYS A 6 31.75 -14.56 -14.16
C LYS A 6 30.94 -15.86 -14.25
N ALA A 7 29.94 -16.04 -13.40
CA ALA A 7 29.03 -17.17 -13.45
C ALA A 7 27.98 -17.06 -14.57
N GLY A 8 27.96 -15.96 -15.32
CA GLY A 8 27.04 -15.77 -16.44
C GLY A 8 25.74 -15.07 -16.09
N HIS A 9 25.59 -14.55 -14.86
CA HIS A 9 24.41 -13.79 -14.42
C HIS A 9 24.47 -12.34 -14.96
N THR A 10 24.45 -12.19 -16.28
CA THR A 10 24.57 -10.90 -16.97
C THR A 10 23.42 -10.65 -17.97
N LYS A 11 22.38 -11.46 -17.91
CA LYS A 11 21.22 -11.35 -18.79
C LYS A 11 20.11 -10.53 -18.14
N TYR A 12 19.14 -10.12 -18.96
CA TYR A 12 17.91 -9.53 -18.44
C TYR A 12 17.23 -10.45 -17.44
N THR A 13 16.76 -9.88 -16.34
CA THR A 13 15.88 -10.54 -15.38
C THR A 13 14.42 -10.47 -15.86
N GLU A 14 13.55 -11.24 -15.24
CA GLU A 14 12.12 -11.14 -15.52
C GLU A 14 11.60 -9.74 -15.10
N PHE A 15 10.71 -9.17 -15.91
CA PHE A 15 10.22 -7.80 -15.69
C PHE A 15 9.44 -7.60 -14.38
N ARG A 16 8.84 -8.66 -13.84
CA ARG A 16 8.17 -8.63 -12.53
C ARG A 16 9.11 -8.86 -11.35
N GLY A 17 10.40 -9.04 -11.61
CA GLY A 17 11.40 -9.39 -10.61
C GLY A 17 11.73 -10.89 -10.60
N ASP A 18 12.77 -11.22 -9.86
CA ASP A 18 13.28 -12.58 -9.76
C ASP A 18 12.19 -13.57 -9.27
N PRO A 19 11.94 -14.69 -9.97
CA PRO A 19 10.92 -15.65 -9.56
C PRO A 19 11.14 -16.24 -8.16
N GLU A 20 12.39 -16.51 -7.78
CA GLU A 20 12.69 -17.03 -6.44
C GLU A 20 12.33 -16.00 -5.37
N LEU A 21 12.62 -14.72 -5.60
CA LEU A 21 12.22 -13.65 -4.68
C LEU A 21 10.70 -13.54 -4.55
N ARG A 22 9.96 -13.60 -5.67
CA ARG A 22 8.50 -13.54 -5.65
C ARG A 22 7.89 -14.70 -4.88
N GLN A 23 8.43 -15.91 -5.06
CA GLN A 23 8.01 -17.11 -4.31
C GLN A 23 8.26 -16.95 -2.80
N GLU A 24 9.42 -16.41 -2.41
CA GLU A 24 9.70 -16.15 -0.99
C GLU A 24 8.82 -15.04 -0.41
N ILE A 25 8.45 -14.01 -1.19
CA ILE A 25 7.47 -13.02 -0.77
C ILE A 25 6.08 -13.65 -0.59
N SER A 26 5.63 -14.49 -1.53
CA SER A 26 4.37 -15.25 -1.42
C SER A 26 4.33 -16.08 -0.14
N LYS A 27 5.39 -16.82 0.13
CA LYS A 27 5.54 -17.62 1.34
C LYS A 27 5.54 -16.77 2.61
N PHE A 28 6.22 -15.62 2.62
CA PHE A 28 6.22 -14.67 3.73
C PHE A 28 4.80 -14.22 4.06
N TYR A 29 4.00 -13.81 3.07
CA TYR A 29 2.62 -13.40 3.31
C TYR A 29 1.75 -14.54 3.84
N LYS A 30 2.01 -15.78 3.39
CA LYS A 30 1.30 -16.96 3.91
C LYS A 30 1.67 -17.26 5.37
N GLU A 31 2.95 -17.22 5.70
CA GLU A 31 3.46 -17.56 7.04
C GLU A 31 3.12 -16.48 8.08
N GLU A 32 3.31 -15.20 7.72
CA GLU A 32 3.14 -14.10 8.67
C GLU A 32 1.68 -13.65 8.81
N TYR A 33 0.90 -13.66 7.71
CA TYR A 33 -0.44 -13.06 7.70
C TYR A 33 -1.55 -14.06 7.30
N ASN A 34 -1.20 -15.33 7.05
CA ASN A 34 -2.11 -16.35 6.53
C ASN A 34 -2.84 -15.91 5.23
N MET A 35 -2.18 -15.08 4.44
CA MET A 35 -2.68 -14.60 3.14
C MET A 35 -2.11 -15.42 2.01
N ASP A 36 -2.97 -15.88 1.10
CA ASP A 36 -2.57 -16.51 -0.15
C ASP A 36 -2.38 -15.40 -1.21
N VAL A 37 -1.13 -15.09 -1.52
CA VAL A 37 -0.72 -14.17 -2.59
C VAL A 37 0.07 -15.00 -3.60
N ALA A 38 -0.43 -15.12 -4.83
CA ALA A 38 0.28 -15.85 -5.86
C ALA A 38 1.52 -15.07 -6.31
N ASP A 39 2.58 -15.77 -6.73
CA ASP A 39 3.81 -15.09 -7.20
C ASP A 39 3.57 -14.27 -8.48
N GLU A 40 2.54 -14.59 -9.25
CA GLU A 40 2.06 -13.80 -10.40
C GLU A 40 1.44 -12.46 -9.99
N GLU A 41 0.93 -12.35 -8.78
CA GLU A 41 0.36 -11.10 -8.23
C GLU A 41 1.45 -10.16 -7.68
N ILE A 42 2.70 -10.58 -7.67
CA ILE A 42 3.83 -9.84 -7.09
C ILE A 42 4.64 -9.16 -8.18
N PHE A 43 4.88 -7.86 -8.00
CA PHE A 43 5.76 -7.05 -8.82
C PHE A 43 6.85 -6.42 -7.96
N VAL A 44 8.11 -6.68 -8.31
CA VAL A 44 9.29 -6.13 -7.63
C VAL A 44 9.76 -4.89 -8.37
N CYS A 45 9.88 -3.78 -7.66
CA CYS A 45 10.35 -2.50 -8.18
C CYS A 45 11.52 -1.96 -7.34
N THR A 46 12.11 -0.85 -7.77
CA THR A 46 13.32 -0.30 -7.14
C THR A 46 13.06 0.17 -5.69
N SER A 47 11.83 0.66 -5.42
CA SER A 47 11.43 1.16 -4.10
C SER A 47 9.91 1.25 -3.98
N ALA A 48 9.40 1.33 -2.75
CA ALA A 48 7.97 1.61 -2.53
C ALA A 48 7.54 2.96 -3.12
N CYS A 49 8.44 3.96 -3.20
CA CYS A 49 8.15 5.22 -3.89
C CYS A 49 7.92 5.04 -5.38
N GLU A 50 8.73 4.23 -6.06
CA GLU A 50 8.49 3.88 -7.46
C GLU A 50 7.21 3.06 -7.59
N GLY A 51 7.02 2.06 -6.71
CA GLY A 51 5.81 1.24 -6.70
C GLY A 51 4.54 2.08 -6.55
N MET A 52 4.53 3.06 -5.66
CA MET A 52 3.39 3.98 -5.49
C MET A 52 3.10 4.76 -6.78
N TYR A 53 4.14 5.33 -7.41
CA TYR A 53 3.96 6.05 -8.67
C TYR A 53 3.42 5.13 -9.77
N LEU A 54 3.97 3.92 -9.93
CA LEU A 54 3.50 2.95 -10.91
C LEU A 54 2.04 2.52 -10.65
N VAL A 55 1.65 2.37 -9.40
CA VAL A 55 0.26 2.10 -9.01
C VAL A 55 -0.64 3.25 -9.46
N MET A 56 -0.31 4.50 -9.12
CA MET A 56 -1.10 5.66 -9.51
C MET A 56 -1.23 5.77 -11.03
N GLU A 57 -0.14 5.61 -11.79
CA GLU A 57 -0.16 5.60 -13.26
C GLU A 57 -1.02 4.46 -13.86
N SER A 58 -1.16 3.35 -13.11
CA SER A 58 -1.89 2.18 -13.59
C SER A 58 -3.40 2.26 -13.35
N ILE A 59 -3.83 2.99 -12.33
CA ILE A 59 -5.24 2.99 -11.89
C ILE A 59 -5.97 4.30 -12.17
N LEU A 60 -5.25 5.42 -12.42
CA LEU A 60 -5.85 6.74 -12.56
C LEU A 60 -5.96 7.17 -14.02
N ASP A 61 -7.11 7.73 -14.35
CA ASP A 61 -7.33 8.56 -15.52
C ASP A 61 -7.29 10.05 -15.14
N ASP A 62 -7.26 10.94 -16.13
CA ASP A 62 -7.17 12.39 -15.93
C ASP A 62 -8.33 12.90 -15.07
N GLY A 63 -8.01 13.42 -13.88
CA GLY A 63 -8.97 14.00 -12.96
C GLY A 63 -9.63 13.01 -11.99
N ASP A 64 -9.23 11.76 -11.98
CA ASP A 64 -9.62 10.81 -10.94
C ASP A 64 -9.12 11.27 -9.57
N GLU A 65 -9.94 11.09 -8.56
CA GLU A 65 -9.63 11.50 -7.20
C GLU A 65 -9.09 10.32 -6.38
N VAL A 66 -8.04 10.59 -5.60
CA VAL A 66 -7.51 9.67 -4.60
C VAL A 66 -7.62 10.32 -3.23
N ILE A 67 -8.40 9.69 -2.34
CA ILE A 67 -8.51 10.15 -0.95
C ILE A 67 -7.26 9.67 -0.19
N VAL A 68 -6.57 10.60 0.48
CA VAL A 68 -5.32 10.33 1.22
C VAL A 68 -5.50 10.70 2.68
N GLN A 69 -5.28 9.73 3.57
CA GLN A 69 -5.26 9.98 5.02
C GLN A 69 -4.17 10.98 5.38
N ALA A 70 -4.53 12.11 5.99
CA ALA A 70 -3.60 13.15 6.45
C ALA A 70 -3.52 13.19 8.00
N PRO A 71 -2.33 13.43 8.60
CA PRO A 71 -1.05 13.72 7.94
C PRO A 71 -0.45 12.49 7.26
N TYR A 72 0.33 12.71 6.19
CA TYR A 72 0.83 11.66 5.31
C TYR A 72 2.31 11.82 4.97
N PHE A 73 2.89 10.79 4.39
CA PHE A 73 4.21 10.84 3.76
C PHE A 73 4.18 11.81 2.58
N THR A 74 5.03 12.84 2.64
CA THR A 74 4.97 14.01 1.76
C THR A 74 4.96 13.75 0.24
N PRO A 75 5.52 12.66 -0.31
CA PRO A 75 5.44 12.36 -1.74
C PRO A 75 4.07 11.92 -2.28
N TYR A 76 3.12 11.50 -1.45
CA TYR A 76 1.85 10.94 -1.95
C TYR A 76 1.09 11.90 -2.87
N PRO A 77 0.83 13.18 -2.49
CA PRO A 77 0.11 14.08 -3.38
C PRO A 77 0.83 14.27 -4.72
N GLN A 78 2.16 14.44 -4.69
CA GLN A 78 2.94 14.64 -5.90
C GLN A 78 2.89 13.41 -6.83
N GLN A 79 2.87 12.20 -6.29
CA GLN A 79 2.77 10.97 -7.08
C GLN A 79 1.39 10.83 -7.74
N ILE A 80 0.32 11.24 -7.04
CA ILE A 80 -1.04 11.29 -7.59
C ILE A 80 -1.14 12.35 -8.70
N GLU A 81 -0.61 13.55 -8.45
CA GLU A 81 -0.60 14.65 -9.42
C GLU A 81 0.23 14.33 -10.67
N LEU A 82 1.37 13.66 -10.52
CA LEU A 82 2.18 13.18 -11.64
C LEU A 82 1.42 12.18 -12.51
N ALA A 83 0.58 11.35 -11.91
CA ALA A 83 -0.32 10.43 -12.61
C ALA A 83 -1.62 11.13 -13.08
N ARG A 84 -1.68 12.46 -13.07
CA ARG A 84 -2.82 13.30 -13.48
C ARG A 84 -4.07 13.17 -12.63
N GLY A 85 -3.96 12.49 -11.48
CA GLY A 85 -5.02 12.43 -10.47
C GLY A 85 -5.10 13.67 -9.59
N ILE A 86 -6.12 13.72 -8.75
CA ILE A 86 -6.37 14.79 -7.79
C ILE A 86 -6.29 14.20 -6.38
N PRO A 87 -5.31 14.61 -5.55
CA PRO A 87 -5.27 14.20 -4.16
C PRO A 87 -6.36 14.92 -3.34
N VAL A 88 -7.16 14.16 -2.61
CA VAL A 88 -8.20 14.65 -1.69
C VAL A 88 -7.79 14.31 -0.27
N GLU A 89 -7.54 15.32 0.55
CA GLU A 89 -7.10 15.10 1.93
C GLU A 89 -8.25 14.63 2.83
N LEU A 90 -8.03 13.53 3.54
CA LEU A 90 -8.85 13.05 4.64
C LEU A 90 -8.15 13.35 5.96
N PRO A 91 -8.46 14.46 6.64
CA PRO A 91 -7.78 14.82 7.88
C PRO A 91 -8.12 13.85 9.01
N THR A 92 -7.09 13.46 9.76
CA THR A 92 -7.19 12.75 11.04
C THR A 92 -6.55 13.58 12.14
N TYR A 93 -6.96 13.40 13.38
CA TYR A 93 -6.58 14.24 14.50
C TYR A 93 -6.06 13.45 15.69
N GLU A 94 -5.19 14.07 16.48
CA GLU A 94 -4.59 13.46 17.67
C GLU A 94 -5.65 13.08 18.71
N GLU A 95 -6.69 13.89 18.86
CA GLU A 95 -7.81 13.64 19.77
C GLU A 95 -8.63 12.39 19.41
N GLU A 96 -8.51 11.94 18.17
CA GLU A 96 -9.14 10.72 17.63
C GLU A 96 -8.12 9.58 17.47
N ASP A 97 -6.95 9.65 18.14
CA ASP A 97 -5.83 8.73 17.95
C ASP A 97 -5.45 8.52 16.47
N PHE A 98 -5.59 9.58 15.66
CA PHE A 98 -5.40 9.55 14.21
C PHE A 98 -6.16 8.42 13.48
N GLN A 99 -7.27 7.96 14.05
CA GLN A 99 -8.15 7.02 13.36
C GLN A 99 -8.91 7.74 12.23
N ILE A 100 -9.23 7.00 11.18
CA ILE A 100 -10.07 7.52 10.11
C ILE A 100 -11.52 7.60 10.60
N ASP A 101 -12.07 8.80 10.59
CA ASP A 101 -13.50 9.03 10.73
C ASP A 101 -14.19 8.61 9.42
N VAL A 102 -14.99 7.57 9.49
CA VAL A 102 -15.65 6.97 8.32
C VAL A 102 -16.76 7.85 7.74
N ASP A 103 -17.43 8.65 8.56
CA ASP A 103 -18.45 9.59 8.08
C ASP A 103 -17.79 10.73 7.30
N ARG A 104 -16.63 11.19 7.78
CA ARG A 104 -15.80 12.17 7.06
C ARG A 104 -15.25 11.56 5.76
N LEU A 105 -14.74 10.32 5.80
CA LEU A 105 -14.30 9.61 4.59
C LEU A 105 -15.44 9.55 3.56
N GLU A 106 -16.61 9.09 3.96
CA GLU A 106 -17.75 8.93 3.05
C GLU A 106 -18.21 10.28 2.46
N SER A 107 -18.11 11.36 3.23
CA SER A 107 -18.48 12.71 2.76
C SER A 107 -17.56 13.28 1.68
N LEU A 108 -16.34 12.74 1.56
CA LEU A 108 -15.36 13.17 0.54
C LEU A 108 -15.49 12.40 -0.78
N ILE A 109 -16.29 11.32 -0.81
CA ILE A 109 -16.43 10.48 -2.00
C ILE A 109 -17.30 11.18 -3.04
N THR A 110 -16.80 11.27 -4.25
CA THR A 110 -17.49 11.80 -5.43
C THR A 110 -17.55 10.74 -6.53
N GLU A 111 -18.21 11.04 -7.64
CA GLU A 111 -18.22 10.17 -8.83
C GLU A 111 -16.82 10.00 -9.48
N ARG A 112 -15.86 10.87 -9.12
CA ARG A 112 -14.46 10.80 -9.58
C ARG A 112 -13.54 10.07 -8.63
N THR A 113 -14.01 9.73 -7.43
CA THR A 113 -13.19 9.04 -6.45
C THR A 113 -12.88 7.63 -6.94
N LYS A 114 -11.61 7.37 -7.22
CA LYS A 114 -11.12 6.10 -7.76
C LYS A 114 -10.50 5.23 -6.67
N ALA A 115 -9.74 5.84 -5.76
CA ALA A 115 -8.98 5.10 -4.77
C ALA A 115 -8.93 5.79 -3.41
N LEU A 116 -8.69 4.99 -2.38
CA LEU A 116 -8.31 5.40 -1.04
C LEU A 116 -6.88 4.92 -0.76
N LEU A 117 -6.00 5.84 -0.36
CA LEU A 117 -4.65 5.53 0.06
C LEU A 117 -4.58 5.58 1.59
N ILE A 118 -4.20 4.46 2.19
CA ILE A 118 -4.00 4.31 3.64
C ILE A 118 -2.56 3.88 3.94
N ASN A 119 -2.00 4.38 5.04
CA ASN A 119 -0.70 3.98 5.54
C ASN A 119 -0.82 3.61 7.02
N SER A 120 -0.69 2.33 7.33
CA SER A 120 -0.82 1.82 8.71
C SER A 120 0.16 0.66 8.93
N PRO A 121 1.10 0.79 9.88
CA PRO A 121 1.41 1.95 10.72
C PRO A 121 1.79 3.19 9.92
N SER A 122 1.36 4.36 10.37
CA SER A 122 1.41 5.62 9.61
C SER A 122 2.75 6.36 9.75
N ASN A 123 3.18 6.96 8.69
CA ASN A 123 4.20 8.01 8.68
C ASN A 123 3.50 9.36 8.36
N PRO A 124 3.50 10.36 9.29
CA PRO A 124 4.46 10.54 10.40
C PRO A 124 3.95 10.14 11.78
N THR A 125 2.71 9.77 11.98
CA THR A 125 2.08 9.69 13.32
C THR A 125 2.47 8.45 14.11
N GLY A 126 2.86 7.36 13.42
CA GLY A 126 3.17 6.08 14.04
C GLY A 126 1.95 5.28 14.53
N ASN A 127 0.74 5.82 14.38
CA ASN A 127 -0.48 5.10 14.77
C ASN A 127 -0.82 3.96 13.80
N CYS A 128 -1.56 2.98 14.32
CA CYS A 128 -2.13 1.89 13.55
C CYS A 128 -3.65 2.09 13.45
N LEU A 129 -4.23 1.82 12.30
CA LEU A 129 -5.68 1.74 12.18
C LEU A 129 -6.20 0.53 12.96
N SER A 130 -7.26 0.70 13.72
CA SER A 130 -7.92 -0.39 14.41
C SER A 130 -8.61 -1.33 13.41
N VAL A 131 -8.73 -2.61 13.76
CA VAL A 131 -9.47 -3.58 12.92
C VAL A 131 -10.92 -3.13 12.71
N GLU A 132 -11.53 -2.52 13.72
CA GLU A 132 -12.88 -1.97 13.62
C GLU A 132 -12.96 -0.84 12.58
N THR A 133 -12.01 0.10 12.62
CA THR A 133 -11.92 1.19 11.63
C THR A 133 -11.70 0.62 10.23
N MET A 134 -10.77 -0.34 10.09
CA MET A 134 -10.51 -0.99 8.80
C MET A 134 -11.74 -1.72 8.24
N GLN A 135 -12.54 -2.39 9.07
CA GLN A 135 -13.79 -3.04 8.64
C GLN A 135 -14.83 -2.03 8.13
N LYS A 136 -14.93 -0.87 8.77
CA LYS A 136 -15.81 0.21 8.32
C LYS A 136 -15.33 0.80 6.98
N ILE A 137 -14.03 1.00 6.84
CA ILE A 137 -13.41 1.44 5.57
C ILE A 137 -13.67 0.40 4.47
N ALA A 138 -13.53 -0.89 4.77
CA ALA A 138 -13.79 -1.97 3.83
C ALA A 138 -15.24 -1.93 3.30
N ALA A 139 -16.21 -1.71 4.18
CA ALA A 139 -17.61 -1.58 3.79
C ALA A 139 -17.85 -0.37 2.85
N ILE A 140 -17.16 0.74 3.10
CA ILE A 140 -17.21 1.93 2.23
C ILE A 140 -16.55 1.63 0.87
N ALA A 141 -15.36 1.01 0.88
CA ALA A 141 -14.65 0.65 -0.35
C ALA A 141 -15.47 -0.31 -1.22
N GLU A 142 -16.19 -1.24 -0.62
CA GLU A 142 -17.12 -2.13 -1.34
C GLU A 142 -18.33 -1.37 -1.89
N LYS A 143 -18.95 -0.52 -1.07
CA LYS A 143 -20.16 0.26 -1.42
C LYS A 143 -19.92 1.17 -2.62
N TYR A 144 -18.75 1.80 -2.69
CA TYR A 144 -18.40 2.79 -3.72
C TYR A 144 -17.45 2.24 -4.80
N ASP A 145 -17.18 0.94 -4.76
CA ASP A 145 -16.25 0.24 -5.68
C ASP A 145 -14.86 0.90 -5.76
N LEU A 146 -14.32 1.30 -4.61
CA LEU A 146 -13.02 1.94 -4.54
C LEU A 146 -11.88 0.92 -4.56
N ILE A 147 -10.77 1.29 -5.18
CA ILE A 147 -9.49 0.62 -5.00
C ILE A 147 -8.87 1.11 -3.69
N VAL A 148 -8.32 0.20 -2.89
CA VAL A 148 -7.54 0.58 -1.72
C VAL A 148 -6.06 0.37 -2.00
N VAL A 149 -5.28 1.42 -1.84
CA VAL A 149 -3.81 1.35 -1.90
C VAL A 149 -3.31 1.36 -0.46
N ALA A 150 -2.85 0.20 -0.02
CA ALA A 150 -2.35 0.00 1.34
C ALA A 150 -0.82 0.09 1.36
N ASP A 151 -0.28 1.16 1.93
CA ASP A 151 1.16 1.30 2.16
C ASP A 151 1.54 0.64 3.48
N ASP A 152 1.95 -0.62 3.40
CA ASP A 152 2.26 -1.52 4.49
C ASP A 152 3.78 -1.61 4.78
N ILE A 153 4.55 -0.56 4.49
CA ILE A 153 6.01 -0.61 4.64
C ILE A 153 6.50 -0.65 6.09
N TYR A 154 5.61 -0.40 7.06
CA TYR A 154 5.95 -0.36 8.49
C TYR A 154 5.35 -1.50 9.31
N THR A 155 5.00 -2.62 8.71
CA THR A 155 4.29 -3.73 9.39
C THR A 155 4.98 -4.25 10.64
N ALA A 156 6.33 -4.27 10.66
CA ALA A 156 7.13 -4.67 11.82
C ALA A 156 7.09 -3.65 12.99
N PHE A 157 6.48 -2.48 12.81
CA PHE A 157 6.41 -1.40 13.79
C PHE A 157 5.04 -1.27 14.46
N SER A 158 4.22 -2.30 14.37
CA SER A 158 2.94 -2.40 15.07
C SER A 158 3.18 -2.91 16.49
N TYR A 159 3.41 -1.99 17.44
CA TYR A 159 3.86 -2.36 18.81
C TYR A 159 2.73 -2.69 19.76
N GLN A 160 1.52 -2.22 19.51
CA GLN A 160 0.38 -2.39 20.42
C GLN A 160 -0.40 -3.67 20.16
N SER A 161 -0.44 -4.11 18.92
CA SER A 161 -1.16 -5.32 18.48
C SER A 161 -0.48 -5.92 17.26
N PRO A 162 -0.67 -7.21 16.97
CA PRO A 162 -0.22 -7.78 15.72
C PRO A 162 -0.77 -6.99 14.52
N PHE A 163 0.08 -6.78 13.53
CA PHE A 163 -0.34 -6.12 12.29
C PHE A 163 -1.36 -7.00 11.54
N VAL A 164 -2.40 -6.36 11.03
CA VAL A 164 -3.42 -7.00 10.18
C VAL A 164 -3.41 -6.30 8.84
N PRO A 165 -3.03 -6.97 7.73
CA PRO A 165 -3.11 -6.39 6.40
C PRO A 165 -4.54 -6.04 6.03
N PHE A 166 -4.77 -4.86 5.45
CA PHE A 166 -6.12 -4.48 5.00
C PHE A 166 -6.68 -5.47 3.98
N ALA A 167 -5.84 -5.98 3.08
CA ALA A 167 -6.20 -6.97 2.08
C ALA A 167 -6.64 -8.33 2.67
N SER A 168 -6.35 -8.60 3.95
CA SER A 168 -6.80 -9.84 4.63
C SER A 168 -8.26 -9.79 5.09
N LEU A 169 -8.88 -8.62 5.08
CA LEU A 169 -10.28 -8.47 5.43
C LEU A 169 -11.19 -9.11 4.37
N PRO A 170 -12.36 -9.63 4.75
CA PRO A 170 -13.28 -10.22 3.79
C PRO A 170 -13.60 -9.28 2.62
N GLY A 171 -13.47 -9.76 1.38
CA GLY A 171 -13.77 -9.01 0.16
C GLY A 171 -12.71 -7.96 -0.23
N MET A 172 -11.62 -7.81 0.55
CA MET A 172 -10.64 -6.75 0.29
C MET A 172 -9.45 -7.19 -0.57
N LYS A 173 -9.18 -8.49 -0.69
CA LYS A 173 -8.04 -8.96 -1.50
C LYS A 173 -8.13 -8.46 -2.95
N GLU A 174 -9.28 -8.56 -3.57
CA GLU A 174 -9.50 -8.26 -4.99
C GLU A 174 -9.52 -6.76 -5.32
N ARG A 175 -9.59 -5.91 -4.30
CA ARG A 175 -9.63 -4.44 -4.45
C ARG A 175 -8.50 -3.71 -3.75
N THR A 176 -7.52 -4.44 -3.17
CA THR A 176 -6.40 -3.83 -2.45
C THR A 176 -5.09 -4.07 -3.19
N ILE A 177 -4.37 -2.99 -3.45
CA ILE A 177 -2.97 -3.03 -3.89
C ILE A 177 -2.09 -2.77 -2.68
N ILE A 178 -1.27 -3.76 -2.32
CA ILE A 178 -0.36 -3.65 -1.19
C ILE A 178 0.99 -3.12 -1.68
N LEU A 179 1.49 -2.09 -1.03
CA LEU A 179 2.87 -1.63 -1.16
C LEU A 179 3.66 -2.04 0.07
N ASN A 180 4.77 -2.72 -0.13
CA ASN A 180 5.69 -3.10 0.93
C ASN A 180 7.13 -2.82 0.50
N SER A 181 8.09 -2.93 1.43
CA SER A 181 9.49 -2.65 1.14
C SER A 181 10.40 -3.37 2.11
N PHE A 182 11.55 -3.81 1.62
CA PHE A 182 12.64 -4.30 2.45
C PHE A 182 13.31 -3.19 3.27
N SER A 183 13.12 -1.92 2.88
CA SER A 183 13.81 -0.78 3.46
C SER A 183 13.58 -0.62 4.96
N LYS A 184 12.35 -0.76 5.44
CA LYS A 184 11.99 -0.49 6.84
C LYS A 184 11.96 -1.77 7.68
N ASN A 185 11.14 -2.72 7.30
CA ASN A 185 10.95 -3.96 8.05
C ASN A 185 12.24 -4.78 8.18
N PHE A 186 13.13 -4.71 7.18
CA PHE A 186 14.39 -5.47 7.15
C PHE A 186 15.65 -4.59 7.24
N THR A 187 15.49 -3.28 7.47
CA THR A 187 16.62 -2.32 7.56
C THR A 187 17.53 -2.31 6.32
N MET A 188 16.96 -2.53 5.13
CA MET A 188 17.69 -2.70 3.86
C MET A 188 17.46 -1.50 2.92
N THR A 189 17.72 -0.29 3.38
CA THR A 189 17.46 0.94 2.60
C THR A 189 18.37 1.14 1.39
N GLY A 190 19.42 0.40 1.27
CA GLY A 190 20.43 0.52 0.20
C GLY A 190 20.44 -0.67 -0.78
N TRP A 191 19.38 -1.45 -0.82
CA TRP A 191 19.29 -2.67 -1.65
C TRP A 191 18.29 -2.52 -2.78
#